data_178ebe569dec25f0d2a8f742ce5ecbf3
#
_entry.id   178ebe569dec25f0d2a8f742ce5ecbf3
#
_cell.length_a   1.000
_cell.length_b   1.000
_cell.length_c   1.000
_cell.angle_alpha   90.00
_cell.angle_beta   90.00
_cell.angle_gamma   90.00
#
_symmetry.space_group_name_H-M   'P 1'
#
loop_
_entity.id
_entity.type
_entity.pdbx_description
1 polymer ?
#
loop_
_entity_poly.entity_id
_entity_poly.type
_entity_poly.pdbx_seq_one_letter_code
_entity_poly.pdbx_strand_id
1 'polypeptide(L)'
;ETMLRDKLSLVPAMDAEERRQHFLEKLLFAPEKMEESLLAELGSRCGVDVSAEYYTAVIRPLAPAEGNAASVENIVTAIRRKGQGALVYTALRYAVLLLPAGKADDLRRWLRELKRNDEGAGPALAIGYDGERRIGYGLREAFSRARDACRVAQLCRREEPLCWDDLVIELLLPGVTGQTREMYLKKVFKDQDKQQLQRWHELLSVFYACDGSIERTAERLFTHKNTVQYQLRKIAEYTGYDPRKLNNAAVFQIALMLLGDI
;
A
#
# COMPACT_ATOMS: atom_id res chain seq x y z
N GLU A 1 12.39 32.78 9.78
CA GLU A 1 12.09 33.10 8.36
C GLU A 1 13.36 33.36 7.56
N THR A 2 14.25 34.24 8.04
CA THR A 2 15.52 34.56 7.35
C THR A 2 16.44 33.34 7.22
N MET A 3 16.54 32.47 8.22
CA MET A 3 17.38 31.26 8.21
C MET A 3 16.93 30.20 7.20
N LEU A 4 15.65 30.13 6.87
CA LEU A 4 15.12 29.18 5.85
C LEU A 4 15.27 29.74 4.43
N ARG A 5 15.14 31.06 4.24
CA ARG A 5 15.48 31.72 2.98
C ARG A 5 16.97 31.54 2.63
N ASP A 6 17.85 31.69 3.61
CA ASP A 6 19.29 31.55 3.42
C ASP A 6 19.72 30.11 3.15
N LYS A 7 19.08 29.09 3.77
CA LYS A 7 19.40 27.68 3.50
C LYS A 7 18.98 27.19 2.12
N LEU A 8 17.95 27.78 1.50
CA LEU A 8 17.55 27.48 0.12
C LEU A 8 18.30 28.35 -0.91
N SER A 9 18.82 29.50 -0.52
CA SER A 9 19.66 30.36 -1.36
C SER A 9 21.15 29.99 -1.32
N LEU A 10 21.59 29.24 -0.30
CA LEU A 10 22.99 28.85 -0.06
C LEU A 10 23.41 27.51 -0.70
N VAL A 11 22.63 26.94 -1.64
CA VAL A 11 23.04 25.73 -2.36
C VAL A 11 23.21 26.03 -3.86
N PRO A 12 24.29 26.73 -4.26
CA PRO A 12 24.58 27.05 -5.68
C PRO A 12 24.92 25.81 -6.52
N ALA A 13 25.06 24.63 -5.91
CA ALA A 13 25.54 23.40 -6.55
C ALA A 13 24.46 22.31 -6.76
N MET A 14 23.23 22.48 -6.25
CA MET A 14 22.18 21.48 -6.47
C MET A 14 21.55 21.61 -7.86
N ASP A 15 21.39 20.49 -8.54
CA ASP A 15 20.65 20.45 -9.79
C ASP A 15 19.14 20.66 -9.58
N ALA A 16 18.37 20.77 -10.67
CA ALA A 16 16.94 21.05 -10.59
C ALA A 16 16.16 19.90 -9.92
N GLU A 17 16.61 18.67 -10.10
CA GLU A 17 15.98 17.48 -9.51
C GLU A 17 16.27 17.41 -8.00
N GLU A 18 17.50 17.65 -7.58
CA GLU A 18 17.87 17.69 -6.16
C GLU A 18 17.11 18.78 -5.41
N ARG A 19 16.96 19.97 -5.99
CA ARG A 19 16.13 21.05 -5.40
C ARG A 19 14.67 20.62 -5.24
N ARG A 20 14.13 19.92 -6.24
CA ARG A 20 12.76 19.39 -6.20
C ARG A 20 12.60 18.34 -5.10
N GLN A 21 13.54 17.39 -5.01
CA GLN A 21 13.54 16.37 -3.95
C GLN A 21 13.54 17.00 -2.55
N HIS A 22 14.42 17.98 -2.33
CA HIS A 22 14.50 18.68 -1.05
C HIS A 22 13.24 19.48 -0.72
N PHE A 23 12.62 20.13 -1.72
CA PHE A 23 11.35 20.82 -1.54
C PHE A 23 10.22 19.85 -1.18
N LEU A 24 10.09 18.74 -1.92
CA LEU A 24 9.09 17.71 -1.65
C LEU A 24 9.28 17.08 -0.27
N GLU A 25 10.53 16.85 0.14
CA GLU A 25 10.84 16.38 1.48
C GLU A 25 10.28 17.32 2.55
N LYS A 26 10.55 18.61 2.42
CA LYS A 26 10.01 19.61 3.36
C LYS A 26 8.49 19.74 3.30
N LEU A 27 7.92 19.73 2.11
CA LEU A 27 6.47 19.79 1.92
C LEU A 27 5.77 18.62 2.64
N LEU A 28 6.30 17.40 2.50
CA LEU A 28 5.65 16.19 3.02
C LEU A 28 5.97 15.90 4.48
N PHE A 29 7.18 16.25 4.98
CA PHE A 29 7.67 15.73 6.27
C PHE A 29 8.03 16.80 7.30
N ALA A 30 8.28 18.05 6.91
CA ALA A 30 8.67 19.06 7.90
C ALA A 30 7.52 19.34 8.88
N PRO A 31 7.78 19.39 10.20
CA PRO A 31 6.73 19.62 11.19
C PRO A 31 6.16 21.04 11.09
N GLU A 32 6.99 22.00 10.71
CA GLU A 32 6.61 23.40 10.60
C GLU A 32 5.90 23.68 9.26
N LYS A 33 4.88 24.55 9.31
CA LYS A 33 4.23 25.09 8.11
C LYS A 33 4.82 26.47 7.82
N MET A 34 5.22 26.68 6.59
CA MET A 34 5.56 28.02 6.07
C MET A 34 4.27 28.77 5.73
N GLU A 35 4.37 30.08 5.58
CA GLU A 35 3.30 30.88 5.01
C GLU A 35 2.99 30.42 3.57
N GLU A 36 1.71 30.40 3.19
CA GLU A 36 1.27 29.86 1.89
C GLU A 36 1.92 30.58 0.70
N SER A 37 2.12 31.90 0.82
CA SER A 37 2.80 32.72 -0.20
C SER A 37 4.24 32.26 -0.42
N LEU A 38 4.98 32.00 0.66
CA LEU A 38 6.35 31.51 0.62
C LEU A 38 6.42 30.07 0.07
N LEU A 39 5.45 29.23 0.47
CA LEU A 39 5.34 27.87 -0.05
C LEU A 39 5.14 27.86 -1.57
N ALA A 40 4.26 28.73 -2.08
CA ALA A 40 4.01 28.86 -3.52
C ALA A 40 5.23 29.36 -4.29
N GLU A 41 5.93 30.37 -3.74
CA GLU A 41 7.17 30.91 -4.36
C GLU A 41 8.25 29.83 -4.44
N LEU A 42 8.51 29.13 -3.33
CA LEU A 42 9.54 28.06 -3.29
C LEU A 42 9.16 26.87 -4.17
N GLY A 43 7.88 26.48 -4.18
CA GLY A 43 7.36 25.44 -5.06
C GLY A 43 7.61 25.77 -6.53
N SER A 44 7.26 26.98 -6.95
CA SER A 44 7.46 27.45 -8.33
C SER A 44 8.94 27.39 -8.75
N ARG A 45 9.85 27.81 -7.88
CA ARG A 45 11.31 27.73 -8.11
C ARG A 45 11.82 26.31 -8.25
N CYS A 46 11.15 25.34 -7.63
CA CYS A 46 11.47 23.92 -7.69
C CYS A 46 10.68 23.15 -8.77
N GLY A 47 9.85 23.86 -9.55
CA GLY A 47 9.00 23.27 -10.58
C GLY A 47 7.84 22.45 -10.00
N VAL A 48 7.33 22.86 -8.81
CA VAL A 48 6.20 22.25 -8.13
C VAL A 48 5.09 23.30 -7.96
N ASP A 49 3.96 23.09 -8.59
CA ASP A 49 2.78 23.93 -8.40
C ASP A 49 2.00 23.43 -7.18
N VAL A 50 2.16 24.06 -6.03
CA VAL A 50 1.49 23.68 -4.79
C VAL A 50 0.00 24.03 -4.75
N SER A 51 -0.49 24.84 -5.69
CA SER A 51 -1.91 25.17 -5.85
C SER A 51 -2.65 24.17 -6.72
N ALA A 52 -1.94 23.35 -7.48
CA ALA A 52 -2.52 22.29 -8.27
C ALA A 52 -3.01 21.13 -7.39
N GLU A 53 -4.05 20.45 -7.86
CA GLU A 53 -4.56 19.23 -7.23
C GLU A 53 -3.72 18.02 -7.65
N TYR A 54 -3.32 17.22 -6.68
CA TYR A 54 -2.57 15.98 -6.88
C TYR A 54 -3.27 14.80 -6.24
N TYR A 55 -3.21 13.66 -6.92
CA TYR A 55 -3.34 12.35 -6.33
C TYR A 55 -2.01 11.93 -5.70
N THR A 56 -2.07 11.25 -4.55
CA THR A 56 -0.88 10.81 -3.83
C THR A 56 -0.87 9.30 -3.71
N ALA A 57 0.23 8.67 -4.11
CA ALA A 57 0.47 7.25 -3.90
C ALA A 57 1.86 6.99 -3.32
N VAL A 58 1.99 5.95 -2.52
CA VAL A 58 3.26 5.41 -2.02
C VAL A 58 3.47 4.03 -2.62
N ILE A 59 4.66 3.83 -3.17
CA ILE A 59 5.02 2.63 -3.92
C ILE A 59 6.32 2.08 -3.34
N ARG A 60 6.35 0.78 -3.06
CA ARG A 60 7.54 0.08 -2.57
C ARG A 60 7.61 -1.36 -3.10
N PRO A 61 8.81 -1.97 -3.13
CA PRO A 61 8.93 -3.39 -3.40
C PRO A 61 8.20 -4.22 -2.34
N LEU A 62 7.50 -5.29 -2.76
CA LEU A 62 6.82 -6.22 -1.86
C LEU A 62 7.82 -7.06 -1.04
N ALA A 63 8.89 -7.52 -1.67
CA ALA A 63 9.97 -8.23 -1.00
C ALA A 63 11.16 -7.29 -0.78
N PRO A 64 11.85 -7.37 0.38
CA PRO A 64 13.14 -6.71 0.55
C PRO A 64 14.15 -7.41 -0.38
N ALA A 65 14.41 -6.84 -1.54
CA ALA A 65 15.54 -7.29 -2.36
C ALA A 65 16.85 -6.84 -1.69
N GLU A 66 17.84 -7.70 -1.68
CA GLU A 66 19.23 -7.28 -1.44
C GLU A 66 19.55 -6.26 -2.54
N GLY A 67 19.67 -4.97 -2.18
CA GLY A 67 19.83 -3.88 -3.14
C GLY A 67 18.57 -3.01 -3.34
N ASN A 68 17.85 -2.68 -2.26
CA ASN A 68 16.62 -1.86 -2.28
C ASN A 68 16.70 -0.54 -3.10
N ALA A 69 17.89 0.06 -3.26
CA ALA A 69 18.06 1.27 -4.05
C ALA A 69 17.74 1.03 -5.55
N ALA A 70 18.26 -0.03 -6.15
CA ALA A 70 17.99 -0.37 -7.55
C ALA A 70 16.50 -0.62 -7.83
N SER A 71 15.79 -1.21 -6.87
CA SER A 71 14.33 -1.45 -6.99
C SER A 71 13.52 -0.15 -6.98
N VAL A 72 13.90 0.84 -6.16
CA VAL A 72 13.22 2.14 -6.10
C VAL A 72 13.53 2.97 -7.34
N GLU A 73 14.77 2.94 -7.85
CA GLU A 73 15.15 3.62 -9.09
C GLU A 73 14.36 3.09 -10.31
N ASN A 74 14.14 1.78 -10.38
CA ASN A 74 13.30 1.18 -11.41
C ASN A 74 11.85 1.68 -11.34
N ILE A 75 11.28 1.77 -10.12
CA ILE A 75 9.95 2.34 -9.90
C ILE A 75 9.89 3.79 -10.39
N VAL A 76 10.86 4.62 -10.01
CA VAL A 76 10.94 6.02 -10.43
C VAL A 76 11.05 6.14 -11.95
N THR A 77 11.86 5.30 -12.58
CA THR A 77 12.01 5.26 -14.04
C THR A 77 10.70 4.90 -14.74
N ALA A 78 9.99 3.88 -14.23
CA ALA A 78 8.69 3.49 -14.77
C ALA A 78 7.64 4.61 -14.62
N ILE A 79 7.61 5.28 -13.46
CA ILE A 79 6.71 6.43 -13.23
C ILE A 79 7.02 7.55 -14.21
N ARG A 80 8.29 7.93 -14.37
CA ARG A 80 8.71 9.02 -15.27
C ARG A 80 8.37 8.73 -16.73
N ARG A 81 8.54 7.47 -17.16
CA ARG A 81 8.18 7.04 -18.52
C ARG A 81 6.69 7.15 -18.81
N LYS A 82 5.84 6.78 -17.82
CA LYS A 82 4.39 6.76 -17.98
C LYS A 82 3.72 8.09 -17.66
N GLY A 83 4.18 8.76 -16.60
CA GLY A 83 3.53 9.93 -16.03
C GLY A 83 4.19 11.24 -16.41
N GLN A 84 3.96 11.77 -17.63
CA GLN A 84 4.42 13.12 -17.99
C GLN A 84 3.84 14.16 -17.00
N GLY A 85 4.74 14.86 -16.28
CA GLY A 85 4.38 15.85 -15.26
C GLY A 85 4.12 15.29 -13.86
N ALA A 86 4.26 13.99 -13.64
CA ALA A 86 4.24 13.41 -12.30
C ALA A 86 5.46 13.88 -11.49
N LEU A 87 5.23 14.27 -10.24
CA LEU A 87 6.29 14.56 -9.29
C LEU A 87 6.58 13.29 -8.48
N VAL A 88 7.86 12.99 -8.29
CA VAL A 88 8.28 11.82 -7.54
C VAL A 88 9.25 12.23 -6.46
N TYR A 89 8.92 11.94 -5.20
CA TYR A 89 9.87 11.98 -4.10
C TYR A 89 10.44 10.57 -3.89
N THR A 90 11.75 10.47 -3.82
CA THR A 90 12.46 9.20 -3.68
C THR A 90 13.06 9.08 -2.30
N ALA A 91 12.64 8.07 -1.54
CA ALA A 91 13.28 7.65 -0.29
C ALA A 91 14.00 6.31 -0.50
N LEU A 92 14.85 5.92 0.46
CA LEU A 92 15.67 4.71 0.37
C LEU A 92 14.85 3.42 0.09
N ARG A 93 13.61 3.36 0.57
CA ARG A 93 12.80 2.14 0.54
C ARG A 93 11.44 2.30 -0.16
N TYR A 94 11.12 3.48 -0.66
CA TYR A 94 9.85 3.75 -1.33
C TYR A 94 9.93 5.00 -2.20
N ALA A 95 9.02 5.10 -3.14
CA ALA A 95 8.76 6.33 -3.89
C ALA A 95 7.39 6.90 -3.52
N VAL A 96 7.29 8.23 -3.44
CA VAL A 96 6.02 8.94 -3.32
C VAL A 96 5.71 9.56 -4.67
N LEU A 97 4.59 9.19 -5.24
CA LEU A 97 4.05 9.74 -6.47
C LEU A 97 3.05 10.84 -6.14
N LEU A 98 3.25 12.03 -6.69
CA LEU A 98 2.25 13.08 -6.77
C LEU A 98 1.86 13.25 -8.24
N LEU A 99 0.69 12.75 -8.60
CA LEU A 99 0.17 12.78 -9.96
C LEU A 99 -0.82 13.93 -10.10
N PRO A 100 -0.58 14.94 -10.99
CA PRO A 100 -1.55 16.00 -11.22
C PRO A 100 -2.92 15.44 -11.62
N ALA A 101 -4.00 15.97 -11.08
CA ALA A 101 -5.37 15.44 -11.26
C ALA A 101 -5.79 15.34 -12.73
N GLY A 102 -5.35 16.28 -13.59
CA GLY A 102 -5.62 16.26 -15.03
C GLY A 102 -4.87 15.20 -15.84
N LYS A 103 -4.01 14.37 -15.18
CA LYS A 103 -3.23 13.32 -15.86
C LYS A 103 -3.80 11.91 -15.70
N ALA A 104 -4.79 11.74 -14.85
CA ALA A 104 -5.50 10.47 -14.68
C ALA A 104 -6.96 10.74 -14.34
N ASP A 105 -7.86 10.20 -15.15
CA ASP A 105 -9.30 10.19 -14.85
C ASP A 105 -9.62 9.21 -13.72
N ASP A 106 -8.85 8.12 -13.63
CA ASP A 106 -8.94 7.07 -12.63
C ASP A 106 -7.52 6.68 -12.16
N LEU A 107 -7.17 7.11 -10.95
CA LEU A 107 -5.87 6.82 -10.34
C LEU A 107 -5.64 5.30 -10.17
N ARG A 108 -6.66 4.55 -9.72
CA ARG A 108 -6.55 3.10 -9.51
C ARG A 108 -6.18 2.36 -10.80
N ARG A 109 -6.84 2.73 -11.89
CA ARG A 109 -6.54 2.18 -13.22
C ARG A 109 -5.12 2.56 -13.65
N TRP A 110 -4.72 3.81 -13.47
CA TRP A 110 -3.39 4.30 -13.81
C TRP A 110 -2.29 3.55 -13.04
N LEU A 111 -2.48 3.31 -11.73
CA LEU A 111 -1.54 2.55 -10.89
C LEU A 111 -1.44 1.08 -11.30
N ARG A 112 -2.57 0.44 -11.66
CA ARG A 112 -2.56 -0.93 -12.20
C ARG A 112 -1.76 -1.02 -13.51
N GLU A 113 -1.93 -0.08 -14.38
CA GLU A 113 -1.20 -0.04 -15.65
C GLU A 113 0.29 0.27 -15.45
N LEU A 114 0.65 1.07 -14.43
CA LEU A 114 2.05 1.28 -14.06
C LEU A 114 2.72 -0.06 -13.74
N LYS A 115 2.04 -0.92 -12.99
CA LYS A 115 2.52 -2.24 -12.61
C LYS A 115 2.64 -3.19 -13.82
N ARG A 116 1.68 -3.17 -14.75
CA ARG A 116 1.65 -4.10 -15.92
C ARG A 116 2.70 -3.79 -16.98
N ASN A 117 3.18 -2.55 -17.09
CA ASN A 117 4.14 -2.15 -18.10
C ASN A 117 5.60 -2.50 -17.76
N ASP A 118 5.84 -3.12 -16.62
CA ASP A 118 7.12 -3.73 -16.27
C ASP A 118 7.14 -5.20 -16.74
N GLU A 119 6.99 -5.39 -18.07
CA GLU A 119 7.04 -6.71 -18.69
C GLU A 119 8.41 -7.35 -18.44
N GLY A 120 8.43 -8.27 -17.49
CA GLY A 120 9.38 -9.37 -17.55
C GLY A 120 10.42 -9.48 -16.45
N ALA A 121 10.52 -8.66 -15.39
CA ALA A 121 11.40 -8.94 -14.24
C ALA A 121 11.39 -7.86 -13.13
N GLY A 122 10.42 -6.98 -13.10
CA GLY A 122 10.31 -6.01 -12.00
C GLY A 122 9.88 -6.69 -10.70
N PRO A 123 10.34 -6.22 -9.53
CA PRO A 123 9.88 -6.73 -8.24
C PRO A 123 8.37 -6.49 -8.10
N ALA A 124 7.65 -7.45 -7.52
CA ALA A 124 6.27 -7.25 -7.13
C ALA A 124 6.15 -6.00 -6.24
N LEU A 125 5.18 -5.12 -6.52
CA LEU A 125 5.03 -3.82 -5.88
C LEU A 125 3.86 -3.79 -4.91
N ALA A 126 4.07 -3.26 -3.72
CA ALA A 126 3.03 -2.80 -2.82
C ALA A 126 2.72 -1.34 -3.14
N ILE A 127 1.46 -1.03 -3.40
CA ILE A 127 1.00 0.31 -3.76
C ILE A 127 -0.16 0.68 -2.85
N GLY A 128 -0.03 1.82 -2.15
CA GLY A 128 -1.12 2.44 -1.41
C GLY A 128 -1.35 3.86 -1.90
N TYR A 129 -2.59 4.33 -1.89
CA TYR A 129 -2.93 5.68 -2.33
C TYR A 129 -4.07 6.31 -1.51
N ASP A 130 -4.09 7.65 -1.46
CA ASP A 130 -5.23 8.42 -0.98
C ASP A 130 -6.26 8.54 -2.11
N GLY A 131 -7.53 8.26 -1.83
CA GLY A 131 -8.62 8.36 -2.80
C GLY A 131 -8.95 9.79 -3.21
N GLU A 132 -8.55 10.77 -2.41
CA GLU A 132 -8.85 12.18 -2.62
C GLU A 132 -7.69 12.95 -3.28
N ARG A 133 -8.06 14.04 -3.97
CA ARG A 133 -7.11 15.00 -4.51
C ARG A 133 -6.82 16.07 -3.47
N ARG A 134 -5.56 16.44 -3.33
CA ARG A 134 -5.12 17.42 -2.34
C ARG A 134 -4.18 18.46 -2.95
N ILE A 135 -4.14 19.63 -2.31
CA ILE A 135 -3.24 20.73 -2.65
C ILE A 135 -2.35 21.08 -1.45
N GLY A 136 -1.22 21.72 -1.69
CA GLY A 136 -0.36 22.30 -0.66
C GLY A 136 -0.08 21.36 0.50
N TYR A 137 -0.31 21.83 1.72
CA TYR A 137 -0.11 21.01 2.93
C TYR A 137 -1.09 19.86 3.13
N GLY A 138 -2.21 19.82 2.38
CA GLY A 138 -3.09 18.65 2.35
C GLY A 138 -2.37 17.39 1.84
N LEU A 139 -1.29 17.55 1.07
CA LEU A 139 -0.45 16.44 0.59
C LEU A 139 0.25 15.67 1.72
N ARG A 140 0.43 16.26 2.91
CA ARG A 140 0.97 15.55 4.09
C ARG A 140 0.02 14.49 4.61
N GLU A 141 -1.26 14.82 4.68
CA GLU A 141 -2.31 13.89 5.07
C GLU A 141 -2.46 12.79 4.01
N ALA A 142 -2.52 13.18 2.73
CA ALA A 142 -2.57 12.25 1.61
C ALA A 142 -1.39 11.27 1.62
N PHE A 143 -0.16 11.77 1.87
CA PHE A 143 1.01 10.93 2.04
C PHE A 143 0.87 9.96 3.22
N SER A 144 0.40 10.44 4.39
CA SER A 144 0.22 9.56 5.56
C SER A 144 -0.76 8.42 5.26
N ARG A 145 -1.91 8.75 4.66
CA ARG A 145 -2.93 7.77 4.24
C ARG A 145 -2.39 6.78 3.20
N ALA A 146 -1.76 7.29 2.13
CA ALA A 146 -1.16 6.46 1.10
C ALA A 146 -0.06 5.53 1.65
N ARG A 147 0.77 6.04 2.59
CA ARG A 147 1.80 5.26 3.26
C ARG A 147 1.21 4.12 4.09
N ASP A 148 0.16 4.39 4.85
CA ASP A 148 -0.47 3.38 5.70
C ASP A 148 -1.17 2.32 4.84
N ALA A 149 -1.86 2.70 3.76
CA ALA A 149 -2.40 1.77 2.76
C ALA A 149 -1.29 0.92 2.10
N CYS A 150 -0.15 1.53 1.76
CA CYS A 150 1.00 0.81 1.20
C CYS A 150 1.61 -0.18 2.21
N ARG A 151 1.64 0.16 3.51
CA ARG A 151 2.08 -0.77 4.56
C ARG A 151 1.12 -1.96 4.68
N VAL A 152 -0.19 -1.74 4.61
CA VAL A 152 -1.19 -2.81 4.56
C VAL A 152 -0.96 -3.69 3.33
N ALA A 153 -0.81 -3.09 2.14
CA ALA A 153 -0.53 -3.83 0.92
C ALA A 153 0.71 -4.72 1.05
N GLN A 154 1.77 -4.21 1.68
CA GLN A 154 3.00 -4.97 1.92
C GLN A 154 2.81 -6.12 2.94
N LEU A 155 2.12 -5.86 4.06
CA LEU A 155 1.89 -6.86 5.10
C LEU A 155 0.99 -8.00 4.63
N CYS A 156 -0.06 -7.65 3.88
CA CYS A 156 -1.01 -8.61 3.31
C CYS A 156 -0.56 -9.16 1.94
N ARG A 157 0.63 -8.78 1.46
CA ARG A 157 1.17 -9.15 0.13
C ARG A 157 0.19 -8.88 -1.01
N ARG A 158 -0.61 -7.81 -0.88
CA ARG A 158 -1.59 -7.44 -1.90
C ARG A 158 -0.90 -6.87 -3.13
N GLU A 159 -1.18 -7.47 -4.27
CA GLU A 159 -0.66 -6.98 -5.54
C GLU A 159 -1.48 -5.83 -6.12
N GLU A 160 -2.79 -5.77 -5.86
CA GLU A 160 -3.64 -4.67 -6.29
C GLU A 160 -3.35 -3.40 -5.50
N PRO A 161 -3.35 -2.22 -6.15
CA PRO A 161 -3.27 -0.94 -5.45
C PRO A 161 -4.40 -0.78 -4.44
N LEU A 162 -4.06 -0.46 -3.18
CA LEU A 162 -5.03 -0.28 -2.10
C LEU A 162 -5.33 1.20 -1.89
N CYS A 163 -6.62 1.55 -1.91
CA CYS A 163 -7.11 2.86 -1.48
C CYS A 163 -7.21 2.89 0.04
N TRP A 164 -6.75 3.97 0.67
CA TRP A 164 -6.88 4.14 2.11
C TRP A 164 -8.34 4.15 2.57
N ASP A 165 -9.25 4.74 1.76
CA ASP A 165 -10.68 4.84 2.08
C ASP A 165 -11.40 3.49 2.07
N ASP A 166 -10.84 2.48 1.39
CA ASP A 166 -11.38 1.11 1.37
C ASP A 166 -10.93 0.29 2.60
N LEU A 167 -10.02 0.82 3.43
CA LEU A 167 -9.42 0.12 4.57
C LEU A 167 -10.09 0.53 5.88
N VAL A 168 -10.42 -0.44 6.72
CA VAL A 168 -10.95 -0.20 8.07
C VAL A 168 -10.15 -1.02 9.08
N ILE A 169 -10.41 -2.32 9.16
CA ILE A 169 -9.75 -3.21 10.12
C ILE A 169 -8.29 -3.45 9.77
N GLU A 170 -7.95 -3.42 8.49
CA GLU A 170 -6.60 -3.58 7.96
C GLU A 170 -5.63 -2.50 8.46
N LEU A 171 -6.14 -1.30 8.79
CA LEU A 171 -5.34 -0.20 9.34
C LEU A 171 -4.73 -0.52 10.72
N LEU A 172 -5.21 -1.55 11.40
CA LEU A 172 -4.62 -2.03 12.64
C LEU A 172 -3.34 -2.86 12.41
N LEU A 173 -3.20 -3.46 11.23
CA LEU A 173 -2.09 -4.38 10.92
C LEU A 173 -0.69 -3.76 11.01
N PRO A 174 -0.45 -2.50 10.57
CA PRO A 174 0.85 -1.85 10.70
C PRO A 174 1.36 -1.73 12.14
N GLY A 175 0.45 -1.78 13.14
CA GLY A 175 0.78 -1.81 14.57
C GLY A 175 1.11 -3.20 15.11
N VAL A 176 0.85 -4.27 14.34
CA VAL A 176 1.13 -5.65 14.75
C VAL A 176 2.60 -5.98 14.52
N THR A 177 3.31 -6.32 15.60
CA THR A 177 4.72 -6.76 15.51
C THR A 177 4.83 -8.14 14.88
N GLY A 178 6.00 -8.47 14.30
CA GLY A 178 6.27 -9.81 13.77
C GLY A 178 6.03 -10.91 14.80
N GLN A 179 6.47 -10.68 16.04
CA GLN A 179 6.26 -11.61 17.16
C GLN A 179 4.77 -11.80 17.48
N THR A 180 3.99 -10.73 17.53
CA THR A 180 2.53 -10.80 17.76
C THR A 180 1.83 -11.55 16.63
N ARG A 181 2.24 -11.31 15.38
CA ARG A 181 1.76 -12.03 14.19
C ARG A 181 1.99 -13.54 14.32
N GLU A 182 3.23 -13.94 14.56
CA GLU A 182 3.59 -15.36 14.71
C GLU A 182 2.84 -16.03 15.85
N MET A 183 2.77 -15.37 17.00
CA MET A 183 2.02 -15.85 18.16
C MET A 183 0.54 -16.05 17.84
N TYR A 184 -0.09 -15.09 17.15
CA TYR A 184 -1.49 -15.17 16.78
C TYR A 184 -1.75 -16.32 15.81
N LEU A 185 -0.96 -16.42 14.75
CA LEU A 185 -1.09 -17.48 13.73
C LEU A 185 -0.87 -18.87 14.35
N LYS A 186 0.13 -19.02 15.20
CA LYS A 186 0.39 -20.27 15.92
C LYS A 186 -0.77 -20.62 16.87
N LYS A 187 -1.39 -19.64 17.52
CA LYS A 187 -2.55 -19.87 18.39
C LYS A 187 -3.78 -20.32 17.60
N VAL A 188 -4.01 -19.79 16.41
CA VAL A 188 -5.19 -20.15 15.58
C VAL A 188 -4.93 -21.45 14.81
N PHE A 189 -3.84 -21.55 14.09
CA PHE A 189 -3.57 -22.65 13.17
C PHE A 189 -2.64 -23.73 13.75
N LYS A 190 -2.13 -23.52 14.97
CA LYS A 190 -1.15 -24.41 15.61
C LYS A 190 0.08 -24.61 14.73
N ASP A 191 0.61 -25.83 14.66
CA ASP A 191 1.80 -26.17 13.88
C ASP A 191 1.41 -26.83 12.52
N GLN A 192 0.40 -26.25 11.85
CA GLN A 192 -0.05 -26.78 10.55
C GLN A 192 0.98 -26.49 9.47
N ASP A 193 1.15 -27.44 8.55
CA ASP A 193 2.08 -27.30 7.42
C ASP A 193 1.63 -26.20 6.44
N LYS A 194 2.61 -25.67 5.72
CA LYS A 194 2.41 -24.55 4.78
C LYS A 194 1.39 -24.85 3.69
N GLN A 195 1.41 -26.09 3.14
CA GLN A 195 0.53 -26.48 2.04
C GLN A 195 -0.94 -26.53 2.51
N GLN A 196 -1.18 -27.04 3.73
CA GLN A 196 -2.52 -27.08 4.30
C GLN A 196 -3.02 -25.70 4.66
N LEU A 197 -2.14 -24.83 5.20
CA LEU A 197 -2.48 -23.43 5.49
C LEU A 197 -2.90 -22.71 4.21
N GLN A 198 -2.21 -22.93 3.09
CA GLN A 198 -2.57 -22.33 1.81
C GLN A 198 -3.96 -22.78 1.32
N ARG A 199 -4.28 -24.07 1.44
CA ARG A 199 -5.61 -24.60 1.09
C ARG A 199 -6.71 -24.01 2.01
N TRP A 200 -6.43 -23.86 3.29
CA TRP A 200 -7.38 -23.25 4.22
C TRP A 200 -7.55 -21.77 3.98
N HIS A 201 -6.46 -21.07 3.66
CA HIS A 201 -6.50 -19.66 3.28
C HIS A 201 -7.42 -19.45 2.07
N GLU A 202 -7.24 -20.22 0.99
CA GLU A 202 -8.08 -20.14 -0.20
C GLU A 202 -9.56 -20.41 0.13
N LEU A 203 -9.84 -21.52 0.81
CA LEU A 203 -11.19 -21.90 1.18
C LEU A 203 -11.88 -20.82 2.04
N LEU A 204 -11.23 -20.37 3.12
CA LEU A 204 -11.80 -19.42 4.06
C LEU A 204 -11.96 -18.03 3.42
N SER A 205 -11.02 -17.59 2.60
CA SER A 205 -11.11 -16.32 1.85
C SER A 205 -12.33 -16.31 0.94
N VAL A 206 -12.54 -17.38 0.16
CA VAL A 206 -13.73 -17.51 -0.70
C VAL A 206 -15.00 -17.66 0.12
N PHE A 207 -14.98 -18.40 1.22
CA PHE A 207 -16.14 -18.61 2.09
C PHE A 207 -16.65 -17.28 2.68
N TYR A 208 -15.75 -16.45 3.21
CA TYR A 208 -16.12 -15.12 3.74
C TYR A 208 -16.48 -14.13 2.63
N ALA A 209 -15.84 -14.18 1.47
CA ALA A 209 -16.23 -13.39 0.30
C ALA A 209 -17.61 -13.76 -0.29
N CYS A 210 -18.12 -14.95 0.08
CA CYS A 210 -19.48 -15.42 -0.24
C CYS A 210 -20.46 -15.27 0.94
N ASP A 211 -20.16 -14.41 1.93
CA ASP A 211 -20.97 -14.18 3.15
C ASP A 211 -21.29 -15.47 3.92
N GLY A 212 -20.38 -16.44 3.93
CA GLY A 212 -20.56 -17.73 4.59
C GLY A 212 -21.50 -18.71 3.87
N SER A 213 -21.88 -18.45 2.62
CA SER A 213 -22.69 -19.34 1.81
C SER A 213 -21.87 -20.51 1.28
N ILE A 214 -22.23 -21.72 1.70
CA ILE A 214 -21.57 -22.97 1.27
C ILE A 214 -21.81 -23.22 -0.21
N GLU A 215 -23.02 -22.98 -0.71
CA GLU A 215 -23.36 -23.15 -2.13
C GLU A 215 -22.52 -22.23 -3.01
N ARG A 216 -22.52 -20.91 -2.75
CA ARG A 216 -21.73 -19.92 -3.51
C ARG A 216 -20.23 -20.20 -3.41
N THR A 217 -19.76 -20.68 -2.25
CA THR A 217 -18.36 -21.06 -2.07
C THR A 217 -18.00 -22.27 -2.94
N ALA A 218 -18.87 -23.29 -2.98
CA ALA A 218 -18.67 -24.50 -3.79
C ALA A 218 -18.64 -24.17 -5.30
N GLU A 219 -19.55 -23.32 -5.76
CA GLU A 219 -19.58 -22.83 -7.14
C GLU A 219 -18.27 -22.10 -7.50
N ARG A 220 -17.83 -21.19 -6.64
CA ARG A 220 -16.65 -20.36 -6.89
C ARG A 220 -15.33 -21.13 -6.85
N LEU A 221 -15.27 -22.23 -6.07
CA LEU A 221 -14.13 -23.14 -5.98
C LEU A 221 -14.25 -24.34 -6.93
N PHE A 222 -15.27 -24.37 -7.79
CA PHE A 222 -15.54 -25.49 -8.71
C PHE A 222 -15.54 -26.84 -8.00
N THR A 223 -16.20 -26.93 -6.84
CA THR A 223 -16.27 -28.15 -6.00
C THR A 223 -17.70 -28.45 -5.54
N HIS A 224 -17.89 -29.58 -4.88
CA HIS A 224 -19.23 -29.94 -4.34
C HIS A 224 -19.44 -29.34 -2.95
N LYS A 225 -20.68 -28.92 -2.62
CA LYS A 225 -21.05 -28.36 -1.30
C LYS A 225 -20.65 -29.24 -0.12
N ASN A 226 -20.73 -30.55 -0.27
CA ASN A 226 -20.33 -31.48 0.79
C ASN A 226 -18.83 -31.44 1.07
N THR A 227 -18.01 -31.17 0.04
CA THR A 227 -16.55 -30.99 0.19
C THR A 227 -16.25 -29.73 0.98
N VAL A 228 -16.93 -28.61 0.69
CA VAL A 228 -16.81 -27.37 1.44
C VAL A 228 -17.20 -27.60 2.90
N GLN A 229 -18.36 -28.22 3.17
CA GLN A 229 -18.81 -28.54 4.52
C GLN A 229 -17.82 -29.41 5.28
N TYR A 230 -17.29 -30.43 4.64
CA TYR A 230 -16.30 -31.32 5.23
C TYR A 230 -15.02 -30.59 5.60
N GLN A 231 -14.51 -29.75 4.70
CA GLN A 231 -13.29 -28.97 4.95
C GLN A 231 -13.48 -27.93 6.08
N LEU A 232 -14.61 -27.23 6.12
CA LEU A 232 -14.93 -26.28 7.21
C LEU A 232 -15.03 -27.00 8.55
N ARG A 233 -15.60 -28.22 8.59
CA ARG A 233 -15.65 -29.05 9.80
C ARG A 233 -14.25 -29.45 10.24
N LYS A 234 -13.40 -29.89 9.30
CA LYS A 234 -12.00 -30.25 9.57
C LYS A 234 -11.20 -29.07 10.17
N ILE A 235 -11.41 -27.86 9.64
CA ILE A 235 -10.82 -26.64 10.22
C ILE A 235 -11.31 -26.45 11.66
N ALA A 236 -12.62 -26.57 11.91
CA ALA A 236 -13.19 -26.42 13.23
C ALA A 236 -12.63 -27.43 14.24
N GLU A 237 -12.53 -28.68 13.86
CA GLU A 237 -11.98 -29.77 14.70
C GLU A 237 -10.51 -29.53 15.04
N TYR A 238 -9.72 -29.10 14.06
CA TYR A 238 -8.30 -28.87 14.24
C TYR A 238 -7.99 -27.59 15.06
N THR A 239 -8.60 -26.47 14.69
CA THR A 239 -8.33 -25.17 15.30
C THR A 239 -9.04 -24.97 16.64
N GLY A 240 -10.21 -25.61 16.83
CA GLY A 240 -11.13 -25.34 17.92
C GLY A 240 -12.09 -24.19 17.65
N TYR A 241 -11.98 -23.52 16.48
CA TYR A 241 -12.84 -22.42 16.05
C TYR A 241 -13.66 -22.85 14.83
N ASP A 242 -14.98 -22.77 14.90
CA ASP A 242 -15.85 -23.09 13.75
C ASP A 242 -16.01 -21.88 12.84
N PRO A 243 -15.49 -21.91 11.58
CA PRO A 243 -15.57 -20.77 10.66
C PRO A 243 -16.99 -20.31 10.33
N ARG A 244 -17.98 -21.19 10.52
CA ARG A 244 -19.39 -20.91 10.23
C ARG A 244 -20.09 -20.11 11.35
N LYS A 245 -19.46 -20.01 12.53
CA LYS A 245 -19.98 -19.25 13.66
C LYS A 245 -19.51 -17.80 13.59
N LEU A 246 -20.44 -16.86 13.65
CA LEU A 246 -20.14 -15.43 13.57
C LEU A 246 -19.07 -14.98 14.58
N ASN A 247 -19.15 -15.48 15.83
CA ASN A 247 -18.17 -15.15 16.87
C ASN A 247 -16.73 -15.60 16.54
N ASN A 248 -16.57 -16.59 15.66
CA ASN A 248 -15.27 -17.10 15.25
C ASN A 248 -14.82 -16.53 13.91
N ALA A 249 -15.70 -15.90 13.14
CA ALA A 249 -15.38 -15.32 11.85
C ALA A 249 -14.29 -14.26 11.97
N ALA A 250 -14.33 -13.38 12.96
CA ALA A 250 -13.31 -12.37 13.21
C ALA A 250 -11.92 -12.98 13.47
N VAL A 251 -11.86 -14.13 14.17
CA VAL A 251 -10.59 -14.85 14.43
C VAL A 251 -9.93 -15.26 13.10
N PHE A 252 -10.72 -15.84 12.19
CA PHE A 252 -10.19 -16.25 10.90
C PHE A 252 -9.91 -15.07 9.97
N GLN A 253 -10.76 -14.05 9.94
CA GLN A 253 -10.52 -12.86 9.12
C GLN A 253 -9.19 -12.18 9.48
N ILE A 254 -8.93 -11.97 10.78
CA ILE A 254 -7.64 -11.42 11.24
C ILE A 254 -6.50 -12.39 10.89
N ALA A 255 -6.67 -13.70 11.08
CA ALA A 255 -5.65 -14.67 10.74
C ALA A 255 -5.32 -14.68 9.24
N LEU A 256 -6.33 -14.59 8.36
CA LEU A 256 -6.14 -14.50 6.91
C LEU A 256 -5.38 -13.23 6.51
N MET A 257 -5.73 -12.08 7.09
CA MET A 257 -5.00 -10.82 6.86
C MET A 257 -3.53 -10.94 7.28
N LEU A 258 -3.28 -11.57 8.45
CA LEU A 258 -1.92 -11.77 8.96
C LEU A 258 -1.14 -12.83 8.17
N LEU A 259 -1.77 -13.81 7.57
CA LEU A 259 -1.09 -14.75 6.67
C LEU A 259 -0.59 -14.05 5.41
N GLY A 260 -1.37 -13.12 4.88
CA GLY A 260 -1.14 -12.53 3.55
C GLY A 260 -1.36 -13.56 2.44
N ASP A 261 -1.11 -13.18 1.20
CA ASP A 261 -1.08 -14.14 0.09
C ASP A 261 0.17 -15.03 0.27
N ILE A 262 -0.05 -16.30 0.67
CA ILE A 262 1.03 -17.28 0.98
C ILE A 262 1.67 -17.81 -0.30
#